data_731d9294f5d23b6c7bc954c47189d776
#
_entry.id   731d9294f5d23b6c7bc954c47189d776
#
_cell.length_a   1.000
_cell.length_b   1.000
_cell.length_c   1.000
_cell.angle_alpha   90.00
_cell.angle_beta   90.00
_cell.angle_gamma   90.00
#
_symmetry.space_group_name_H-M   'P 1'
#
loop_
_entity.id
_entity.type
_entity.pdbx_description
1 polymer ?
#
loop_
_entity_poly.entity_id
_entity_poly.type
_entity_poly.pdbx_seq_one_letter_code
_entity_poly.pdbx_strand_id
1 'polypeptide(L)'
;HFKEELTGPEYAGKYIDEVDKTDIDILLDTMVIEITPDKMVYCSSSIHGYLMIQAKSIILNMGCRERTRGAIAIPGTRASGVFTAGAAQRYVNIEGYMPGKRVVILGSGDIGLIMARRMTLEGAKVLAVVEVMPYSNGLNRNIVQCLHDYDIPLYLSHTITDIVGKSRVEKVVVSKVDENRNPIEGTEMEFDCDCVLLSVGLIPENELSNDLGIEMDSRTHGPIVYENMETSMEGVFASGNVVHVHDLVDFVSLESETAGMGAGRYVSNGEVSKDRFVRTINGDNISYVVPQYIRKDNVEKSVELSFRVRRPTQQVNIVVKDGDT
;
A
#
# COMPACT_ATOMS: atom_id res chain seq x y z
N HIS A 1 -2.99 17.95 -4.60
CA HIS A 1 -1.74 18.71 -4.40
C HIS A 1 -1.53 19.77 -5.50
N PHE A 2 -1.43 19.36 -6.76
CA PHE A 2 -1.17 20.28 -7.90
C PHE A 2 -2.41 21.05 -8.40
N LYS A 3 -3.60 20.86 -7.82
CA LYS A 3 -4.87 21.49 -8.19
C LYS A 3 -5.29 21.27 -9.64
N GLU A 4 -4.83 20.20 -10.26
CA GLU A 4 -5.17 19.74 -11.60
C GLU A 4 -5.23 18.21 -11.62
N GLU A 5 -5.97 17.64 -12.56
CA GLU A 5 -6.04 16.19 -12.75
C GLU A 5 -4.83 15.74 -13.56
N LEU A 6 -4.05 14.82 -12.98
CA LEU A 6 -2.81 14.29 -13.55
C LEU A 6 -2.84 12.76 -13.58
N THR A 7 -2.20 12.18 -14.56
CA THR A 7 -1.84 10.76 -14.54
C THR A 7 -0.70 10.51 -13.55
N GLY A 8 -0.51 9.27 -13.10
CA GLY A 8 0.58 8.93 -12.19
C GLY A 8 1.96 9.37 -12.68
N PRO A 9 2.34 9.08 -13.95
CA PRO A 9 3.62 9.56 -14.51
C PRO A 9 3.77 11.08 -14.54
N GLU A 10 2.71 11.83 -14.88
CA GLU A 10 2.74 13.30 -14.87
C GLU A 10 2.90 13.84 -13.45
N TYR A 11 2.22 13.24 -12.47
CA TYR A 11 2.35 13.60 -11.07
C TYR A 11 3.79 13.39 -10.58
N ALA A 12 4.36 12.22 -10.82
CA ALA A 12 5.74 11.91 -10.47
C ALA A 12 6.75 12.82 -11.20
N GLY A 13 6.52 13.08 -12.50
CA GLY A 13 7.36 13.96 -13.31
C GLY A 13 7.46 15.37 -12.74
N LYS A 14 6.35 15.93 -12.23
CA LYS A 14 6.38 17.27 -11.59
C LYS A 14 7.28 17.32 -10.37
N TYR A 15 7.24 16.28 -9.51
CA TYR A 15 8.14 16.22 -8.36
C TYR A 15 9.60 16.03 -8.77
N ILE A 16 9.87 15.21 -9.79
CA ILE A 16 11.21 15.02 -10.35
C ILE A 16 11.75 16.38 -10.85
N ASP A 17 10.94 17.11 -11.62
CA ASP A 17 11.29 18.43 -12.14
C ASP A 17 11.55 19.48 -11.01
N GLU A 18 10.89 19.34 -9.85
CA GLU A 18 11.15 20.19 -8.69
C GLU A 18 12.47 19.80 -8.01
N VAL A 19 12.73 18.52 -7.84
CA VAL A 19 13.98 18.04 -7.23
C VAL A 19 15.19 18.34 -8.09
N ASP A 20 15.09 18.22 -9.41
CA ASP A 20 16.17 18.55 -10.36
C ASP A 20 16.62 20.02 -10.34
N LYS A 21 15.80 20.91 -9.75
CA LYS A 21 16.15 22.33 -9.56
C LYS A 21 16.87 22.59 -8.23
N THR A 22 17.07 21.57 -7.42
CA THR A 22 17.74 21.66 -6.11
C THR A 22 19.13 21.05 -6.15
N ASP A 23 19.90 21.24 -5.10
CA ASP A 23 21.23 20.63 -4.91
C ASP A 23 21.12 19.25 -4.19
N ILE A 24 20.01 18.54 -4.35
CA ILE A 24 19.81 17.21 -3.73
C ILE A 24 20.51 16.14 -4.58
N ASP A 25 21.40 15.38 -3.95
CA ASP A 25 22.01 14.22 -4.57
C ASP A 25 21.03 13.04 -4.68
N ILE A 26 20.79 12.55 -5.90
CA ILE A 26 19.92 11.41 -6.16
C ILE A 26 20.79 10.22 -6.53
N LEU A 27 20.77 9.18 -5.71
CA LEU A 27 21.52 7.93 -5.97
C LEU A 27 20.58 6.89 -6.61
N LEU A 28 20.49 6.91 -7.92
CA LEU A 28 19.77 5.89 -8.70
C LEU A 28 20.52 4.55 -8.68
N ASP A 29 19.81 3.46 -8.98
CA ASP A 29 20.34 2.09 -9.00
C ASP A 29 21.12 1.74 -7.72
N THR A 30 20.60 2.25 -6.59
CA THR A 30 21.24 2.13 -5.27
C THR A 30 20.24 1.58 -4.26
N MET A 31 20.57 0.44 -3.67
CA MET A 31 19.75 -0.22 -2.67
C MET A 31 20.33 -0.01 -1.27
N VAL A 32 19.51 0.45 -0.34
CA VAL A 32 19.84 0.47 1.08
C VAL A 32 19.77 -0.96 1.61
N ILE A 33 20.85 -1.43 2.23
CA ILE A 33 20.98 -2.79 2.76
C ILE A 33 20.70 -2.79 4.27
N GLU A 34 21.24 -1.80 4.97
CA GLU A 34 21.20 -1.72 6.42
C GLU A 34 21.23 -0.25 6.86
N ILE A 35 20.55 0.03 7.96
CA ILE A 35 20.62 1.30 8.67
C ILE A 35 20.92 0.98 10.14
N THR A 36 21.91 1.66 10.72
CA THR A 36 22.27 1.45 12.12
C THR A 36 21.64 2.51 13.05
N PRO A 37 21.53 2.25 14.36
CA PRO A 37 20.97 3.22 15.32
C PRO A 37 21.69 4.58 15.37
N ASP A 38 22.98 4.61 15.04
CA ASP A 38 23.77 5.85 14.90
C ASP A 38 23.60 6.52 13.52
N LYS A 39 22.62 6.08 12.73
CA LYS A 39 22.24 6.61 11.43
C LYS A 39 23.31 6.47 10.34
N MET A 40 24.12 5.40 10.42
CA MET A 40 24.95 4.97 9.30
C MET A 40 24.08 4.17 8.32
N VAL A 41 24.05 4.58 7.07
CA VAL A 41 23.28 3.95 6.00
C VAL A 41 24.24 3.20 5.08
N TYR A 42 24.07 1.89 4.96
CA TYR A 42 24.86 1.03 4.08
C TYR A 42 24.08 0.76 2.80
N CYS A 43 24.71 1.03 1.66
CA CYS A 43 24.08 0.88 0.36
C CYS A 43 24.92 0.03 -0.60
N SER A 44 24.24 -0.65 -1.51
CA SER A 44 24.85 -1.29 -2.69
C SER A 44 24.36 -0.60 -3.94
N SER A 45 25.26 -0.18 -4.78
CA SER A 45 24.96 0.50 -6.04
C SER A 45 25.67 -0.17 -7.20
N SER A 46 24.97 -0.32 -8.33
CA SER A 46 25.57 -0.79 -9.58
C SER A 46 26.56 0.21 -10.17
N ILE A 47 26.41 1.50 -9.81
CA ILE A 47 27.23 2.60 -10.32
C ILE A 47 28.38 2.91 -9.37
N HIS A 48 28.11 3.00 -8.07
CA HIS A 48 29.05 3.49 -7.06
C HIS A 48 29.64 2.38 -6.17
N GLY A 49 29.23 1.12 -6.35
CA GLY A 49 29.66 0.00 -5.53
C GLY A 49 29.05 0.06 -4.13
N TYR A 50 29.84 -0.26 -3.10
CA TYR A 50 29.41 -0.22 -1.71
C TYR A 50 29.61 1.17 -1.11
N LEU A 51 28.54 1.76 -0.58
CA LEU A 51 28.56 3.10 0.02
C LEU A 51 28.22 3.04 1.50
N MET A 52 28.84 3.89 2.27
CA MET A 52 28.50 4.17 3.68
C MET A 52 28.22 5.67 3.81
N ILE A 53 27.00 6.00 4.26
CA ILE A 53 26.54 7.40 4.35
C ILE A 53 26.17 7.68 5.80
N GLN A 54 26.89 8.59 6.46
CA GLN A 54 26.52 9.07 7.78
C GLN A 54 25.47 10.15 7.65
N ALA A 55 24.24 9.84 8.08
CA ALA A 55 23.12 10.77 8.04
C ALA A 55 22.95 11.51 9.40
N LYS A 56 22.47 12.75 9.36
CA LYS A 56 22.00 13.49 10.56
C LYS A 56 20.57 13.09 10.90
N SER A 57 19.76 12.83 9.89
CA SER A 57 18.36 12.40 9.99
C SER A 57 18.03 11.49 8.81
N ILE A 58 17.06 10.61 8.97
CA ILE A 58 16.62 9.65 7.94
C ILE A 58 15.12 9.75 7.81
N ILE A 59 14.61 9.73 6.56
CA ILE A 59 13.19 9.60 6.27
C ILE A 59 12.98 8.28 5.52
N LEU A 60 12.16 7.40 6.08
CA LEU A 60 11.83 6.09 5.52
C LEU A 60 10.60 6.22 4.63
N ASN A 61 10.79 6.04 3.30
CA ASN A 61 9.73 6.16 2.28
C ASN A 61 9.70 4.94 1.34
N MET A 62 10.00 3.75 1.84
CA MET A 62 10.10 2.53 1.03
C MET A 62 8.75 2.08 0.44
N GLY A 63 7.64 2.66 0.91
CA GLY A 63 6.32 2.33 0.40
C GLY A 63 5.81 0.97 0.87
N CYS A 64 5.21 0.21 -0.03
CA CYS A 64 4.61 -1.08 0.26
C CYS A 64 4.81 -2.05 -0.91
N ARG A 65 4.67 -3.35 -0.64
CA ARG A 65 4.61 -4.43 -1.64
C ARG A 65 3.25 -5.10 -1.66
N GLU A 66 2.92 -5.73 -2.76
CA GLU A 66 1.68 -6.47 -2.89
C GLU A 66 1.73 -7.82 -2.14
N ARG A 67 0.60 -8.23 -1.58
CA ARG A 67 0.45 -9.58 -1.05
C ARG A 67 0.48 -10.60 -2.18
N THR A 68 1.36 -11.57 -2.03
CA THR A 68 1.52 -12.67 -2.99
C THR A 68 0.57 -13.82 -2.68
N ARG A 69 0.49 -14.78 -3.61
CA ARG A 69 -0.22 -16.06 -3.39
C ARG A 69 0.17 -16.75 -2.08
N GLY A 70 1.48 -16.73 -1.74
CA GLY A 70 1.98 -17.32 -0.51
C GLY A 70 1.47 -16.64 0.74
N ALA A 71 1.33 -15.31 0.72
CA ALA A 71 0.84 -14.54 1.86
C ALA A 71 -0.64 -14.80 2.21
N ILE A 72 -1.45 -15.24 1.25
CA ILE A 72 -2.86 -15.60 1.45
C ILE A 72 -3.12 -17.11 1.31
N ALA A 73 -2.05 -17.91 1.17
CA ALA A 73 -2.07 -19.37 1.20
C ALA A 73 -3.09 -20.05 0.24
N ILE A 74 -3.27 -19.50 -0.99
CA ILE A 74 -4.18 -20.14 -1.97
C ILE A 74 -3.68 -21.53 -2.33
N PRO A 75 -4.50 -22.59 -2.18
CA PRO A 75 -4.14 -23.95 -2.52
C PRO A 75 -3.86 -24.19 -4.00
N GLY A 76 -3.47 -25.40 -4.34
CA GLY A 76 -3.31 -25.89 -5.71
C GLY A 76 -1.87 -25.93 -6.21
N THR A 77 -1.72 -26.20 -7.51
CA THR A 77 -0.42 -26.35 -8.16
C THR A 77 0.36 -25.03 -8.25
N ARG A 78 1.68 -25.12 -8.34
CA ARG A 78 2.58 -23.94 -8.45
C ARG A 78 2.97 -23.63 -9.91
N ALA A 79 2.01 -23.74 -10.81
CA ALA A 79 2.19 -23.40 -12.21
C ALA A 79 2.45 -21.89 -12.40
N SER A 80 3.11 -21.50 -13.50
CA SER A 80 3.24 -20.08 -13.91
C SER A 80 1.87 -19.49 -14.26
N GLY A 81 1.78 -18.15 -14.37
CA GLY A 81 0.53 -17.46 -14.72
C GLY A 81 -0.25 -16.89 -13.53
N VAL A 82 0.31 -16.95 -12.32
CA VAL A 82 -0.21 -16.24 -11.16
C VAL A 82 0.67 -15.03 -10.88
N PHE A 83 0.10 -13.84 -10.97
CA PHE A 83 0.81 -12.55 -10.77
C PHE A 83 0.08 -11.70 -9.75
N THR A 84 0.79 -10.82 -9.08
CA THR A 84 0.15 -9.69 -8.42
C THR A 84 -0.33 -8.68 -9.48
N ALA A 85 -1.35 -7.90 -9.16
CA ALA A 85 -1.94 -6.96 -10.13
C ALA A 85 -0.95 -5.89 -10.58
N GLY A 86 -0.10 -5.38 -9.66
CA GLY A 86 0.95 -4.42 -9.99
C GLY A 86 2.07 -5.01 -10.84
N ALA A 87 2.48 -6.26 -10.60
CA ALA A 87 3.44 -6.94 -11.48
C ALA A 87 2.87 -7.10 -12.90
N ALA A 88 1.60 -7.48 -13.03
CA ALA A 88 0.92 -7.55 -14.32
C ALA A 88 0.81 -6.18 -14.98
N GLN A 89 0.54 -5.12 -14.21
CA GLN A 89 0.51 -3.73 -14.69
C GLN A 89 1.86 -3.33 -15.28
N ARG A 90 2.96 -3.65 -14.59
CA ARG A 90 4.31 -3.40 -15.10
C ARG A 90 4.55 -4.12 -16.43
N TYR A 91 4.24 -5.42 -16.49
CA TYR A 91 4.39 -6.19 -17.74
C TYR A 91 3.65 -5.56 -18.92
N VAL A 92 2.40 -5.16 -18.71
CA VAL A 92 1.57 -4.58 -19.76
C VAL A 92 2.02 -3.16 -20.13
N ASN A 93 2.24 -2.30 -19.14
CA ASN A 93 2.42 -0.86 -19.37
C ASN A 93 3.87 -0.47 -19.69
N ILE A 94 4.85 -1.18 -19.14
CA ILE A 94 6.26 -0.84 -19.25
C ILE A 94 6.99 -1.80 -20.19
N GLU A 95 6.80 -3.10 -19.99
CA GLU A 95 7.54 -4.13 -20.72
C GLU A 95 6.87 -4.54 -22.05
N GLY A 96 5.59 -4.18 -22.25
CA GLY A 96 4.83 -4.54 -23.46
C GLY A 96 4.47 -6.02 -23.56
N TYR A 97 4.44 -6.76 -22.44
CA TYR A 97 4.10 -8.18 -22.40
C TYR A 97 2.70 -8.42 -21.85
N MET A 98 1.97 -9.32 -22.48
CA MET A 98 0.67 -9.77 -22.02
C MET A 98 0.82 -10.93 -21.01
N PRO A 99 0.42 -10.77 -19.74
CA PRO A 99 0.54 -11.83 -18.73
C PRO A 99 -0.30 -13.07 -19.01
N GLY A 100 -1.42 -12.92 -19.70
CA GLY A 100 -2.29 -14.01 -20.12
C GLY A 100 -3.47 -13.52 -20.96
N LYS A 101 -4.22 -14.46 -21.54
CA LYS A 101 -5.34 -14.17 -22.45
C LYS A 101 -6.70 -14.38 -21.82
N ARG A 102 -6.80 -15.26 -20.84
CA ARG A 102 -8.02 -15.59 -20.10
C ARG A 102 -7.75 -15.39 -18.62
N VAL A 103 -8.30 -14.34 -18.05
CA VAL A 103 -7.86 -13.81 -16.76
C VAL A 103 -8.95 -13.92 -15.73
N VAL A 104 -8.62 -14.40 -14.55
CA VAL A 104 -9.43 -14.27 -13.33
C VAL A 104 -8.68 -13.37 -12.35
N ILE A 105 -9.38 -12.41 -11.76
CA ILE A 105 -8.79 -11.45 -10.81
C ILE A 105 -9.36 -11.73 -9.42
N LEU A 106 -8.50 -11.91 -8.43
CA LEU A 106 -8.89 -12.01 -7.03
C LEU A 106 -8.63 -10.68 -6.32
N GLY A 107 -9.69 -10.11 -5.78
CA GLY A 107 -9.72 -8.80 -5.13
C GLY A 107 -10.31 -7.70 -6.01
N SER A 108 -11.23 -6.92 -5.45
CA SER A 108 -11.96 -5.84 -6.11
C SER A 108 -11.56 -4.46 -5.60
N GLY A 109 -10.34 -4.31 -5.09
CA GLY A 109 -9.73 -3.00 -4.85
C GLY A 109 -9.44 -2.28 -6.17
N ASP A 110 -9.15 -0.98 -6.12
CA ASP A 110 -8.98 -0.15 -7.32
C ASP A 110 -7.96 -0.71 -8.32
N ILE A 111 -6.82 -1.24 -7.84
CA ILE A 111 -5.80 -1.83 -8.73
C ILE A 111 -6.38 -3.03 -9.48
N GLY A 112 -7.12 -3.91 -8.81
CA GLY A 112 -7.77 -5.06 -9.44
C GLY A 112 -8.79 -4.65 -10.50
N LEU A 113 -9.61 -3.64 -10.20
CA LEU A 113 -10.61 -3.09 -11.13
C LEU A 113 -9.93 -2.43 -12.36
N ILE A 114 -8.92 -1.60 -12.11
CA ILE A 114 -8.16 -0.93 -13.20
C ILE A 114 -7.48 -1.99 -14.08
N MET A 115 -6.93 -3.04 -13.50
CA MET A 115 -6.31 -4.11 -14.27
C MET A 115 -7.33 -4.95 -15.04
N ALA A 116 -8.55 -5.14 -14.53
CA ALA A 116 -9.63 -5.77 -15.29
C ALA A 116 -9.90 -5.02 -16.59
N ARG A 117 -10.08 -3.70 -16.50
CA ARG A 117 -10.23 -2.83 -17.68
C ARG A 117 -8.99 -2.85 -18.57
N ARG A 118 -7.80 -2.69 -17.99
CA ARG A 118 -6.55 -2.64 -18.77
C ARG A 118 -6.30 -3.90 -19.56
N MET A 119 -6.42 -5.08 -18.95
CA MET A 119 -6.28 -6.37 -19.62
C MET A 119 -7.28 -6.55 -20.76
N THR A 120 -8.52 -6.09 -20.57
CA THR A 120 -9.57 -6.14 -21.60
C THR A 120 -9.21 -5.24 -22.79
N LEU A 121 -8.73 -4.03 -22.54
CA LEU A 121 -8.31 -3.09 -23.59
C LEU A 121 -7.13 -3.63 -24.42
N GLU A 122 -6.25 -4.40 -23.81
CA GLU A 122 -5.13 -5.06 -24.46
C GLU A 122 -5.53 -6.40 -25.14
N GLY A 123 -6.81 -6.74 -25.17
CA GLY A 123 -7.34 -7.88 -25.89
C GLY A 123 -7.40 -9.20 -25.10
N ALA A 124 -7.17 -9.19 -23.80
CA ALA A 124 -7.44 -10.35 -22.94
C ALA A 124 -8.94 -10.43 -22.63
N LYS A 125 -9.42 -11.64 -22.35
CA LYS A 125 -10.75 -11.87 -21.80
C LYS A 125 -10.68 -11.99 -20.28
N VAL A 126 -11.16 -10.99 -19.57
CA VAL A 126 -11.36 -11.08 -18.12
C VAL A 126 -12.66 -11.83 -17.86
N LEU A 127 -12.54 -12.99 -17.21
CA LEU A 127 -13.65 -13.91 -16.99
C LEU A 127 -14.44 -13.56 -15.74
N ALA A 128 -13.76 -13.09 -14.70
CA ALA A 128 -14.35 -12.73 -13.42
C ALA A 128 -13.42 -11.85 -12.59
N VAL A 129 -14.02 -10.97 -11.80
CA VAL A 129 -13.41 -10.41 -10.59
C VAL A 129 -14.07 -11.05 -9.38
N VAL A 130 -13.27 -11.56 -8.45
CA VAL A 130 -13.71 -12.33 -7.28
C VAL A 130 -13.32 -11.55 -6.02
N GLU A 131 -14.26 -11.36 -5.11
CA GLU A 131 -14.08 -10.58 -3.88
C GLU A 131 -14.58 -11.37 -2.67
N VAL A 132 -13.72 -11.55 -1.68
CA VAL A 132 -14.04 -12.28 -0.44
C VAL A 132 -15.04 -11.55 0.44
N MET A 133 -15.09 -10.22 0.36
CA MET A 133 -16.02 -9.39 1.10
C MET A 133 -17.40 -9.36 0.42
N PRO A 134 -18.50 -9.08 1.18
CA PRO A 134 -19.83 -8.90 0.59
C PRO A 134 -20.00 -7.56 -0.14
N TYR A 135 -18.93 -6.80 -0.31
CA TYR A 135 -18.87 -5.51 -1.01
C TYR A 135 -17.51 -5.32 -1.68
N SER A 136 -17.47 -4.53 -2.74
CA SER A 136 -16.22 -4.12 -3.36
C SER A 136 -15.50 -3.06 -2.53
N ASN A 137 -14.19 -3.15 -2.45
CA ASN A 137 -13.33 -2.15 -1.78
C ASN A 137 -12.87 -1.03 -2.71
N GLY A 138 -13.16 -1.12 -4.01
CA GLY A 138 -12.82 -0.09 -4.99
C GLY A 138 -13.84 1.05 -5.02
N LEU A 139 -13.43 2.17 -5.59
CA LEU A 139 -14.29 3.33 -5.79
C LEU A 139 -15.45 3.00 -6.74
N ASN A 140 -16.64 3.51 -6.47
CA ASN A 140 -17.83 3.25 -7.31
C ASN A 140 -17.60 3.60 -8.79
N ARG A 141 -16.87 4.70 -9.10
CA ARG A 141 -16.52 5.05 -10.48
C ARG A 141 -15.72 3.94 -11.16
N ASN A 142 -14.80 3.28 -10.44
CA ASN A 142 -13.98 2.21 -10.99
C ASN A 142 -14.80 0.93 -11.18
N ILE A 143 -15.78 0.64 -10.32
CA ILE A 143 -16.72 -0.47 -10.54
C ILE A 143 -17.47 -0.28 -11.85
N VAL A 144 -17.99 0.91 -12.10
CA VAL A 144 -18.71 1.21 -13.36
C VAL A 144 -17.76 1.15 -14.56
N GLN A 145 -16.70 1.96 -14.54
CA GLN A 145 -15.81 2.15 -15.70
C GLN A 145 -14.90 0.94 -15.99
N CYS A 146 -14.67 0.08 -15.02
CA CYS A 146 -13.76 -1.05 -15.20
C CYS A 146 -14.48 -2.41 -15.31
N LEU A 147 -15.69 -2.53 -14.80
CA LEU A 147 -16.44 -3.79 -14.86
C LEU A 147 -17.74 -3.65 -15.68
N HIS A 148 -18.64 -2.72 -15.32
CA HIS A 148 -19.94 -2.63 -15.97
C HIS A 148 -19.81 -2.26 -17.44
N ASP A 149 -18.95 -1.32 -17.81
CA ASP A 149 -18.72 -0.88 -19.20
C ASP A 149 -18.14 -1.99 -20.09
N TYR A 150 -17.62 -3.08 -19.49
CA TYR A 150 -16.99 -4.21 -20.19
C TYR A 150 -17.70 -5.54 -19.93
N ASP A 151 -18.87 -5.54 -19.28
CA ASP A 151 -19.62 -6.75 -18.92
C ASP A 151 -18.80 -7.77 -18.14
N ILE A 152 -17.87 -7.32 -17.29
CA ILE A 152 -17.03 -8.19 -16.46
C ILE A 152 -17.80 -8.53 -15.18
N PRO A 153 -18.07 -9.82 -14.89
CA PRO A 153 -18.81 -10.21 -13.69
C PRO A 153 -17.98 -10.03 -12.42
N LEU A 154 -18.63 -9.51 -11.37
CA LEU A 154 -18.09 -9.38 -10.01
C LEU A 154 -18.79 -10.37 -9.08
N TYR A 155 -18.02 -11.30 -8.50
CA TYR A 155 -18.50 -12.29 -7.53
C TYR A 155 -18.11 -11.86 -6.12
N LEU A 156 -19.05 -11.28 -5.38
CA LEU A 156 -18.89 -10.90 -3.98
C LEU A 156 -19.10 -12.09 -3.06
N SER A 157 -18.47 -12.11 -1.88
CA SER A 157 -18.45 -13.24 -0.95
C SER A 157 -17.95 -14.53 -1.59
N HIS A 158 -16.92 -14.43 -2.44
CA HIS A 158 -16.28 -15.56 -3.10
C HIS A 158 -14.76 -15.46 -2.99
N THR A 159 -14.09 -16.59 -3.08
CA THR A 159 -12.62 -16.67 -3.13
C THR A 159 -12.15 -17.79 -4.05
N ILE A 160 -10.88 -17.71 -4.47
CA ILE A 160 -10.23 -18.82 -5.20
C ILE A 160 -9.82 -19.88 -4.18
N THR A 161 -10.34 -21.09 -4.35
CA THR A 161 -10.09 -22.22 -3.45
C THR A 161 -9.11 -23.23 -4.02
N ASP A 162 -8.88 -23.21 -5.33
CA ASP A 162 -7.86 -24.06 -5.96
C ASP A 162 -7.34 -23.44 -7.26
N ILE A 163 -6.06 -23.67 -7.57
CA ILE A 163 -5.40 -23.30 -8.82
C ILE A 163 -4.80 -24.56 -9.43
N VAL A 164 -5.24 -24.91 -10.63
CA VAL A 164 -4.84 -26.12 -11.34
C VAL A 164 -4.07 -25.76 -12.60
N GLY A 165 -2.99 -26.49 -12.85
CA GLY A 165 -2.18 -26.40 -14.06
C GLY A 165 -0.86 -27.15 -13.90
N LYS A 166 -0.17 -27.42 -15.00
CA LYS A 166 1.15 -28.05 -15.01
C LYS A 166 2.28 -27.00 -15.15
N SER A 167 2.58 -26.62 -16.36
CA SER A 167 3.57 -25.57 -16.64
C SER A 167 2.98 -24.16 -16.43
N ARG A 168 1.70 -24.00 -16.73
CA ARG A 168 0.94 -22.78 -16.59
C ARG A 168 -0.43 -23.07 -15.98
N VAL A 169 -1.08 -22.04 -15.41
CA VAL A 169 -2.47 -22.13 -14.95
C VAL A 169 -3.36 -22.56 -16.11
N GLU A 170 -4.21 -23.55 -15.88
CA GLU A 170 -5.18 -24.09 -16.84
C GLU A 170 -6.61 -23.78 -16.39
N LYS A 171 -6.84 -23.77 -15.07
CA LYS A 171 -8.12 -23.38 -14.46
C LYS A 171 -7.97 -22.95 -13.01
N VAL A 172 -8.97 -22.27 -12.51
CA VAL A 172 -9.17 -21.98 -11.08
C VAL A 172 -10.55 -22.42 -10.62
N VAL A 173 -10.63 -22.80 -9.36
CA VAL A 173 -11.88 -23.07 -8.66
C VAL A 173 -12.20 -21.90 -7.75
N VAL A 174 -13.40 -21.37 -7.85
CA VAL A 174 -13.92 -20.27 -7.04
C VAL A 174 -15.11 -20.79 -6.24
N SER A 175 -15.09 -20.55 -4.93
CA SER A 175 -16.20 -20.95 -4.05
C SER A 175 -16.78 -19.74 -3.33
N LYS A 176 -18.08 -19.79 -3.02
CA LYS A 176 -18.70 -18.84 -2.11
C LYS A 176 -18.14 -19.04 -0.70
N VAL A 177 -18.07 -17.95 0.08
CA VAL A 177 -17.61 -17.99 1.47
C VAL A 177 -18.73 -17.59 2.43
N ASP A 178 -18.66 -18.13 3.65
CA ASP A 178 -19.50 -17.74 4.78
C ASP A 178 -19.04 -16.40 5.41
N GLU A 179 -19.72 -15.98 6.48
CA GLU A 179 -19.40 -14.76 7.23
C GLU A 179 -18.01 -14.78 7.88
N ASN A 180 -17.46 -15.99 8.13
CA ASN A 180 -16.12 -16.20 8.66
C ASN A 180 -15.06 -16.35 7.53
N ARG A 181 -15.47 -16.19 6.27
CA ARG A 181 -14.65 -16.35 5.05
C ARG A 181 -14.20 -17.78 4.79
N ASN A 182 -14.90 -18.80 5.33
CA ASN A 182 -14.66 -20.18 5.02
C ASN A 182 -15.39 -20.55 3.74
N PRO A 183 -14.78 -21.29 2.81
CA PRO A 183 -15.46 -21.79 1.62
C PRO A 183 -16.66 -22.66 1.96
N ILE A 184 -17.75 -22.48 1.24
CA ILE A 184 -18.99 -23.25 1.37
C ILE A 184 -18.94 -24.38 0.34
N GLU A 185 -18.97 -25.62 0.80
CA GLU A 185 -18.96 -26.83 -0.03
C GLU A 185 -20.21 -26.88 -0.93
N GLY A 186 -20.03 -27.32 -2.18
CA GLY A 186 -21.09 -27.41 -3.18
C GLY A 186 -21.39 -26.09 -3.91
N THR A 187 -20.57 -25.07 -3.71
CA THR A 187 -20.70 -23.75 -4.40
C THR A 187 -19.59 -23.49 -5.41
N GLU A 188 -18.79 -24.50 -5.70
CA GLU A 188 -17.62 -24.40 -6.57
C GLU A 188 -18.02 -24.05 -8.01
N MET A 189 -17.30 -23.08 -8.57
CA MET A 189 -17.36 -22.69 -9.97
C MET A 189 -15.97 -22.83 -10.57
N GLU A 190 -15.87 -23.44 -11.74
CA GLU A 190 -14.61 -23.57 -12.46
C GLU A 190 -14.49 -22.51 -13.57
N PHE A 191 -13.33 -21.91 -13.67
CA PHE A 191 -12.97 -20.98 -14.75
C PHE A 191 -11.73 -21.50 -15.47
N ASP A 192 -11.87 -21.86 -16.74
CA ASP A 192 -10.73 -22.17 -17.60
C ASP A 192 -9.99 -20.88 -17.90
N CYS A 193 -8.79 -20.70 -17.36
CA CYS A 193 -7.98 -19.51 -17.48
C CYS A 193 -6.49 -19.84 -17.56
N ASP A 194 -5.71 -18.94 -18.13
CA ASP A 194 -4.25 -19.03 -18.23
C ASP A 194 -3.52 -17.99 -17.36
N CYS A 195 -4.29 -17.15 -16.68
CA CYS A 195 -3.75 -16.11 -15.83
C CYS A 195 -4.66 -15.81 -14.63
N VAL A 196 -4.03 -15.65 -13.46
CA VAL A 196 -4.66 -15.17 -12.23
C VAL A 196 -3.95 -13.91 -11.79
N LEU A 197 -4.70 -12.82 -11.56
CA LEU A 197 -4.18 -11.61 -10.98
C LEU A 197 -4.65 -11.50 -9.52
N LEU A 198 -3.72 -11.16 -8.63
CA LEU A 198 -3.96 -10.99 -7.21
C LEU A 198 -3.94 -9.50 -6.86
N SER A 199 -5.09 -8.98 -6.42
CA SER A 199 -5.25 -7.61 -5.89
C SER A 199 -5.79 -7.69 -4.46
N VAL A 200 -5.03 -8.38 -3.59
CA VAL A 200 -5.46 -8.83 -2.26
C VAL A 200 -4.85 -8.02 -1.12
N GLY A 201 -4.51 -6.80 -1.40
CA GLY A 201 -3.97 -5.83 -0.45
C GLY A 201 -2.45 -5.70 -0.51
N LEU A 202 -1.97 -4.75 0.26
CA LEU A 202 -0.58 -4.30 0.31
C LEU A 202 0.01 -4.59 1.69
N ILE A 203 1.32 -4.71 1.74
CA ILE A 203 2.12 -4.89 2.96
C ILE A 203 3.13 -3.74 3.00
N PRO A 204 3.10 -2.87 4.02
CA PRO A 204 4.13 -1.86 4.23
C PRO A 204 5.54 -2.48 4.26
N GLU A 205 6.50 -1.85 3.59
CA GLU A 205 7.85 -2.36 3.42
C GLU A 205 8.72 -1.94 4.60
N ASN A 206 8.77 -2.77 5.64
CA ASN A 206 9.32 -2.41 6.94
C ASN A 206 10.48 -3.29 7.42
N GLU A 207 11.20 -3.93 6.53
CA GLU A 207 12.40 -4.71 6.92
C GLU A 207 13.43 -3.81 7.62
N LEU A 208 13.83 -2.69 6.98
CA LEU A 208 14.76 -1.72 7.58
C LEU A 208 14.23 -1.10 8.89
N SER A 209 12.92 -0.86 8.98
CA SER A 209 12.30 -0.33 10.21
C SER A 209 12.41 -1.33 11.38
N ASN A 210 12.15 -2.61 11.10
CA ASN A 210 12.24 -3.68 12.08
C ASN A 210 13.69 -3.91 12.53
N ASP A 211 14.64 -3.91 11.60
CA ASP A 211 16.06 -4.10 11.89
C ASP A 211 16.62 -2.97 12.77
N LEU A 212 16.13 -1.74 12.60
CA LEU A 212 16.41 -0.62 13.47
C LEU A 212 15.75 -0.71 14.86
N GLY A 213 14.83 -1.65 15.08
CA GLY A 213 14.07 -1.75 16.32
C GLY A 213 13.03 -0.65 16.51
N ILE A 214 12.54 -0.06 15.44
CA ILE A 214 11.46 0.93 15.48
C ILE A 214 10.18 0.26 15.98
N GLU A 215 9.44 0.95 16.87
CA GLU A 215 8.16 0.47 17.38
C GLU A 215 7.12 0.44 16.25
N MET A 216 6.46 -0.72 16.08
CA MET A 216 5.53 -0.99 14.97
C MET A 216 4.08 -1.03 15.46
N ASP A 217 3.19 -0.43 14.69
CA ASP A 217 1.75 -0.54 14.91
C ASP A 217 1.22 -1.88 14.38
N SER A 218 0.55 -2.64 15.25
CA SER A 218 0.03 -3.98 14.92
C SER A 218 -1.12 -3.97 13.89
N ARG A 219 -1.70 -2.82 13.58
CA ARG A 219 -2.84 -2.68 12.67
C ARG A 219 -2.45 -2.14 11.30
N THR A 220 -1.60 -1.13 11.28
CA THR A 220 -1.06 -0.60 10.01
C THR A 220 0.09 -1.47 9.50
N HIS A 221 0.78 -2.20 10.40
CA HIS A 221 2.05 -2.89 10.14
C HIS A 221 3.17 -1.93 9.70
N GLY A 222 3.00 -0.64 9.99
CA GLY A 222 3.99 0.41 9.78
C GLY A 222 4.54 0.95 11.11
N PRO A 223 5.55 1.83 11.07
CA PRO A 223 6.07 2.50 12.25
C PRO A 223 5.00 3.27 13.02
N ILE A 224 5.07 3.23 14.34
CA ILE A 224 4.38 4.20 15.19
C ILE A 224 5.07 5.54 15.00
N VAL A 225 4.29 6.59 14.74
CA VAL A 225 4.81 7.93 14.48
C VAL A 225 4.19 8.97 15.39
N TYR A 226 4.96 10.04 15.62
CA TYR A 226 4.53 11.25 16.28
C TYR A 226 3.89 12.25 15.29
N GLU A 227 3.37 13.36 15.78
CA GLU A 227 2.67 14.41 15.01
C GLU A 227 3.48 14.99 13.84
N ASN A 228 4.82 14.91 13.88
CA ASN A 228 5.74 15.36 12.85
C ASN A 228 6.31 14.20 12.00
N MET A 229 5.68 13.03 12.08
CA MET A 229 6.10 11.79 11.41
C MET A 229 7.44 11.21 11.91
N GLU A 230 7.98 11.66 13.05
CA GLU A 230 9.11 11.02 13.70
C GLU A 230 8.70 9.67 14.28
N THR A 231 9.54 8.67 14.15
CA THR A 231 9.33 7.32 14.70
C THR A 231 9.74 7.23 16.17
N SER A 232 9.67 6.05 16.78
CA SER A 232 10.24 5.80 18.11
C SER A 232 11.77 6.02 18.15
N MET A 233 12.45 5.87 17.00
CA MET A 233 13.89 6.12 16.86
C MET A 233 14.14 7.62 16.64
N GLU A 234 15.03 8.20 17.45
CA GLU A 234 15.39 9.62 17.37
C GLU A 234 15.99 10.03 16.01
N GLY A 235 15.42 11.08 15.39
CA GLY A 235 15.88 11.62 14.12
C GLY A 235 15.60 10.69 12.93
N VAL A 236 14.78 9.64 13.12
CA VAL A 236 14.28 8.77 12.05
C VAL A 236 12.80 9.02 11.87
N PHE A 237 12.41 9.41 10.69
CA PHE A 237 11.05 9.72 10.26
C PHE A 237 10.54 8.68 9.28
N ALA A 238 9.22 8.58 9.13
CA ALA A 238 8.62 7.70 8.13
C ALA A 238 7.37 8.34 7.57
N SER A 239 7.08 8.14 6.26
CA SER A 239 5.85 8.63 5.65
C SER A 239 5.40 7.81 4.46
N GLY A 240 4.14 7.98 4.07
CA GLY A 240 3.53 7.25 2.95
C GLY A 240 3.21 5.79 3.29
N ASN A 241 3.19 4.95 2.27
CA ASN A 241 2.72 3.57 2.42
C ASN A 241 3.59 2.68 3.31
N VAL A 242 4.75 3.11 3.74
CA VAL A 242 5.55 2.43 4.75
C VAL A 242 4.94 2.57 6.15
N VAL A 243 4.20 3.66 6.43
CA VAL A 243 3.50 3.90 7.70
C VAL A 243 2.11 3.28 7.69
N HIS A 244 1.31 3.62 6.69
CA HIS A 244 0.01 3.03 6.43
C HIS A 244 -0.37 3.17 4.96
N VAL A 245 -1.19 2.26 4.44
CA VAL A 245 -1.56 2.29 3.02
C VAL A 245 -2.55 3.43 2.75
N HIS A 246 -2.21 4.31 1.83
CA HIS A 246 -3.04 5.42 1.38
C HIS A 246 -3.87 5.04 0.14
N ASP A 247 -5.05 5.66 0.00
CA ASP A 247 -5.91 5.49 -1.17
C ASP A 247 -5.59 6.50 -2.28
N LEU A 248 -5.01 7.66 -1.92
CA LEU A 248 -4.66 8.74 -2.85
C LEU A 248 -3.22 9.22 -2.63
N VAL A 249 -2.51 9.45 -3.74
CA VAL A 249 -1.12 9.94 -3.70
C VAL A 249 -0.99 11.35 -3.10
N ASP A 250 -2.04 12.18 -3.20
CA ASP A 250 -2.05 13.51 -2.59
C ASP A 250 -1.82 13.45 -1.06
N PHE A 251 -2.41 12.47 -0.38
CA PHE A 251 -2.21 12.27 1.05
C PHE A 251 -0.79 11.78 1.37
N VAL A 252 -0.22 10.93 0.50
CA VAL A 252 1.19 10.51 0.61
C VAL A 252 2.11 11.73 0.57
N SER A 253 1.87 12.64 -0.39
CA SER A 253 2.69 13.86 -0.54
C SER A 253 2.59 14.79 0.67
N LEU A 254 1.37 15.05 1.18
CA LEU A 254 1.16 15.88 2.39
C LEU A 254 1.84 15.29 3.63
N GLU A 255 1.75 13.98 3.80
CA GLU A 255 2.41 13.29 4.92
C GLU A 255 3.93 13.34 4.78
N SER A 256 4.44 13.19 3.55
CA SER A 256 5.88 13.30 3.25
C SER A 256 6.42 14.71 3.46
N GLU A 257 5.65 15.77 3.16
CA GLU A 257 5.98 17.15 3.49
C GLU A 257 6.12 17.33 5.01
N THR A 258 5.19 16.75 5.79
CA THR A 258 5.23 16.79 7.25
C THR A 258 6.49 16.11 7.78
N ALA A 259 6.85 14.94 7.26
CA ALA A 259 8.07 14.22 7.61
C ALA A 259 9.34 15.02 7.23
N GLY A 260 9.36 15.61 6.04
CA GLY A 260 10.45 16.46 5.57
C GLY A 260 10.68 17.68 6.45
N MET A 261 9.60 18.37 6.82
CA MET A 261 9.68 19.51 7.77
C MET A 261 10.15 19.06 9.15
N GLY A 262 9.65 17.92 9.64
CA GLY A 262 10.08 17.33 10.91
C GLY A 262 11.58 17.03 10.94
N ALA A 263 12.08 16.37 9.90
CA ALA A 263 13.50 16.04 9.75
C ALA A 263 14.37 17.29 9.64
N GLY A 264 13.94 18.30 8.87
CA GLY A 264 14.65 19.57 8.75
C GLY A 264 14.75 20.31 10.08
N ARG A 265 13.69 20.34 10.88
CA ARG A 265 13.69 20.94 12.23
C ARG A 265 14.60 20.17 13.18
N TYR A 266 14.56 18.84 13.14
CA TYR A 266 15.46 18.01 13.94
C TYR A 266 16.93 18.31 13.64
N VAL A 267 17.31 18.40 12.37
CA VAL A 267 18.70 18.73 11.98
C VAL A 267 19.12 20.14 12.42
N SER A 268 18.19 21.09 12.44
CA SER A 268 18.47 22.50 12.77
C SER A 268 18.44 22.79 14.27
N ASN A 269 17.50 22.19 15.00
CA ASN A 269 17.19 22.55 16.39
C ASN A 269 17.51 21.43 17.41
N GLY A 270 17.81 20.23 16.93
CA GLY A 270 18.03 19.05 17.77
C GLY A 270 16.74 18.29 18.12
N GLU A 271 16.87 17.41 19.08
CA GLU A 271 15.81 16.48 19.52
C GLU A 271 14.63 17.22 20.17
N VAL A 272 13.41 16.73 19.89
CA VAL A 272 12.21 17.09 20.64
C VAL A 272 11.95 16.02 21.69
N SER A 273 11.81 16.43 22.96
CA SER A 273 11.55 15.49 24.07
C SER A 273 10.33 14.61 23.77
N LYS A 274 10.49 13.31 24.03
CA LYS A 274 9.42 12.29 23.91
C LYS A 274 8.76 11.97 25.26
N ASP A 275 9.07 12.70 26.33
CA ASP A 275 8.61 12.39 27.69
C ASP A 275 7.12 12.71 27.91
N ARG A 276 6.55 13.64 27.14
CA ARG A 276 5.17 14.10 27.27
C ARG A 276 4.42 13.99 25.96
N PHE A 277 3.68 12.91 25.80
CA PHE A 277 2.79 12.73 24.64
C PHE A 277 1.44 12.22 25.06
N VAL A 278 0.45 12.42 24.23
CA VAL A 278 -0.85 11.73 24.29
C VAL A 278 -0.90 10.67 23.21
N ARG A 279 -1.54 9.56 23.53
CA ARG A 279 -1.76 8.48 22.57
C ARG A 279 -3.13 8.63 21.93
N THR A 280 -3.22 8.50 20.62
CA THR A 280 -4.49 8.36 19.93
C THR A 280 -5.05 6.95 20.15
N ILE A 281 -6.34 6.88 20.47
CA ILE A 281 -7.05 5.63 20.73
C ILE A 281 -8.15 5.46 19.70
N ASN A 282 -8.20 4.30 19.07
CA ASN A 282 -9.21 3.99 18.07
C ASN A 282 -10.58 3.81 18.74
N GLY A 283 -11.56 4.57 18.30
CA GLY A 283 -12.96 4.37 18.68
C GLY A 283 -13.63 3.21 17.92
N ASP A 284 -14.92 3.05 18.16
CA ASP A 284 -15.72 2.04 17.48
C ASP A 284 -15.69 2.25 15.96
N ASN A 285 -15.62 1.15 15.22
CA ASN A 285 -15.51 1.12 13.75
C ASN A 285 -14.26 1.80 13.17
N ILE A 286 -13.30 2.25 13.99
CA ILE A 286 -12.00 2.75 13.53
C ILE A 286 -10.98 1.62 13.57
N SER A 287 -10.30 1.38 12.45
CA SER A 287 -9.23 0.38 12.34
C SER A 287 -7.95 0.89 12.97
N TYR A 288 -7.53 2.09 12.56
CA TYR A 288 -6.35 2.77 13.07
C TYR A 288 -6.48 4.28 12.93
N VAL A 289 -5.65 5.01 13.67
CA VAL A 289 -5.43 6.45 13.56
C VAL A 289 -3.92 6.72 13.46
N VAL A 290 -3.52 7.64 12.61
CA VAL A 290 -2.14 8.13 12.43
C VAL A 290 -2.16 9.65 12.52
N PRO A 291 -1.25 10.29 13.28
CA PRO A 291 -0.20 9.71 14.11
C PRO A 291 -0.76 9.01 15.35
N GLN A 292 -0.01 8.04 15.87
CA GLN A 292 -0.38 7.32 17.09
C GLN A 292 -0.03 8.09 18.36
N TYR A 293 0.98 8.95 18.31
CA TYR A 293 1.43 9.78 19.42
C TYR A 293 1.45 11.26 19.05
N ILE A 294 1.10 12.13 20.00
CA ILE A 294 1.09 13.59 19.80
C ILE A 294 1.77 14.24 21.00
N ARG A 295 2.88 14.92 20.77
CA ARG A 295 3.58 15.76 21.76
C ARG A 295 2.94 17.14 21.75
N LYS A 296 2.07 17.43 22.72
CA LYS A 296 1.27 18.67 22.74
C LYS A 296 2.13 19.93 22.67
N ASP A 297 3.31 19.88 23.26
CA ASP A 297 4.26 21.04 23.28
C ASP A 297 4.94 21.28 21.92
N ASN A 298 4.89 20.31 21.00
CA ASN A 298 5.46 20.41 19.65
C ASN A 298 4.42 20.78 18.57
N VAL A 299 3.15 20.91 18.96
CA VAL A 299 2.07 21.30 18.05
C VAL A 299 1.98 22.80 17.93
N GLU A 300 2.31 23.36 16.75
CA GLU A 300 2.25 24.82 16.52
C GLU A 300 0.80 25.32 16.32
N LYS A 301 -0.01 24.61 15.55
CA LYS A 301 -1.38 25.02 15.19
C LYS A 301 -2.38 23.87 15.34
N SER A 302 -2.16 22.78 14.62
CA SER A 302 -3.06 21.64 14.57
C SER A 302 -2.28 20.40 14.15
N VAL A 303 -2.84 19.22 14.46
CA VAL A 303 -2.37 17.93 13.96
C VAL A 303 -3.41 17.37 13.03
N GLU A 304 -3.01 16.96 11.86
CA GLU A 304 -3.87 16.21 10.94
C GLU A 304 -3.95 14.77 11.39
N LEU A 305 -5.16 14.23 11.49
CA LEU A 305 -5.41 12.85 11.88
C LEU A 305 -5.92 12.07 10.68
N SER A 306 -5.15 11.11 10.22
CA SER A 306 -5.59 10.12 9.24
C SER A 306 -6.16 8.90 9.94
N PHE A 307 -7.31 8.38 9.48
CA PHE A 307 -7.89 7.18 10.05
C PHE A 307 -8.57 6.31 8.99
N ARG A 308 -8.73 5.04 9.29
CA ARG A 308 -9.45 4.10 8.44
C ARG A 308 -10.59 3.43 9.19
N VAL A 309 -11.77 3.39 8.57
CA VAL A 309 -12.92 2.65 9.10
C VAL A 309 -12.78 1.16 8.80
N ARG A 310 -13.37 0.31 9.65
CA ARG A 310 -13.35 -1.16 9.49
C ARG A 310 -14.32 -1.66 8.43
N ARG A 311 -15.41 -0.94 8.20
CA ARG A 311 -16.46 -1.28 7.22
C ARG A 311 -17.13 -0.02 6.71
N PRO A 312 -17.66 -0.05 5.50
CA PRO A 312 -18.42 1.06 4.95
C PRO A 312 -19.57 1.46 5.89
N THR A 313 -19.74 2.74 6.07
CA THR A 313 -20.81 3.33 6.90
C THR A 313 -21.44 4.50 6.16
N GLN A 314 -22.72 4.73 6.40
CA GLN A 314 -23.46 5.84 5.83
C GLN A 314 -23.91 6.79 6.94
N GLN A 315 -23.80 8.10 6.70
CA GLN A 315 -24.30 9.17 7.57
C GLN A 315 -23.86 9.01 9.05
N VAL A 316 -22.55 9.08 9.28
CA VAL A 316 -21.94 9.01 10.61
C VAL A 316 -21.39 10.35 11.05
N ASN A 317 -21.36 10.57 12.36
CA ASN A 317 -20.62 11.67 12.98
C ASN A 317 -19.25 11.16 13.41
N ILE A 318 -18.20 11.91 13.09
CA ILE A 318 -16.85 11.68 13.61
C ILE A 318 -16.75 12.46 14.92
N VAL A 319 -16.46 11.74 16.00
CA VAL A 319 -16.30 12.34 17.33
C VAL A 319 -14.88 12.14 17.81
N VAL A 320 -14.19 13.23 18.11
CA VAL A 320 -12.88 13.22 18.76
C VAL A 320 -13.10 13.61 20.22
N LYS A 321 -12.55 12.83 21.14
CA LYS A 321 -12.66 13.06 22.58
C LYS A 321 -11.27 13.24 23.19
N ASP A 322 -11.16 14.14 24.16
CA ASP A 322 -9.99 14.27 25.05
C ASP A 322 -10.44 13.79 26.46
N GLY A 323 -10.06 12.57 26.82
CA GLY A 323 -10.54 11.92 28.02
C GLY A 323 -12.04 11.57 27.96
N ASP A 324 -12.75 11.86 29.03
CA ASP A 324 -14.19 11.56 29.18
C ASP A 324 -15.11 12.68 28.65
N THR A 325 -14.54 13.73 28.04
CA THR A 325 -15.27 14.90 27.52
C THR A 325 -15.49 14.83 26.00
#